data_0ce833971be9414ec104c1f082b2ba92
#
_entry.id   0ce833971be9414ec104c1f082b2ba92
#
_cell.length_a   1.000
_cell.length_b   1.000
_cell.length_c   1.000
_cell.angle_alpha   90.00
_cell.angle_beta   90.00
_cell.angle_gamma   90.00
#
_symmetry.space_group_name_H-M   'P 1'
#
loop_
_entity.id
_entity.type
_entity.pdbx_description
1 polymer ?
#
loop_
_entity_poly.entity_id
_entity_poly.type
_entity_poly.pdbx_seq_one_letter_code
_entity_poly.pdbx_strand_id
1 'polypeptide(L)'
;MSTAAVNAAAATGETSYDRINDYGAVRISLASPHDIRSWSFGEVKKPETINYRTYRPEKDGLFCERIFGPEKDWECSCGKYRGMKYKGMICDRCGVKVTHSRVRRKR
;
A
#
# COMPACT_ATOMS: atom_id res chain seq x y z
N MET A 1 10.36 12.41 -6.95
CA MET A 1 9.00 12.91 -6.81
C MET A 1 8.94 13.93 -5.67
N SER A 2 8.26 15.03 -5.90
CA SER A 2 8.15 16.08 -4.90
C SER A 2 7.23 15.64 -3.76
N THR A 3 7.63 15.86 -2.51
CA THR A 3 6.81 15.57 -1.34
C THR A 3 5.49 16.34 -1.37
N ALA A 4 5.52 17.60 -1.85
CA ALA A 4 4.32 18.41 -1.95
C ALA A 4 3.31 17.83 -2.94
N ALA A 5 3.78 17.30 -4.09
CA ALA A 5 2.90 16.66 -5.06
C ALA A 5 2.25 15.38 -4.50
N VAL A 6 3.02 14.60 -3.74
CA VAL A 6 2.49 13.40 -3.09
C VAL A 6 1.45 13.77 -2.04
N ASN A 7 1.73 14.78 -1.23
CA ASN A 7 0.80 15.23 -0.19
C ASN A 7 -0.49 15.80 -0.79
N ALA A 8 -0.39 16.56 -1.87
CA ALA A 8 -1.55 17.09 -2.57
C ALA A 8 -2.44 15.95 -3.11
N ALA A 9 -1.84 14.93 -3.71
CA ALA A 9 -2.56 13.77 -4.20
C ALA A 9 -3.24 13.01 -3.06
N ALA A 10 -2.56 12.86 -1.92
CA ALA A 10 -3.13 12.21 -0.75
C ALA A 10 -4.28 13.02 -0.17
N ALA A 11 -4.18 14.35 -0.16
CA ALA A 11 -5.23 15.23 0.35
C ALA A 11 -6.50 15.19 -0.50
N THR A 12 -6.37 14.95 -1.80
CA THR A 12 -7.52 14.79 -2.69
C THR A 12 -8.14 13.39 -2.62
N GLY A 13 -7.54 12.47 -1.88
CA GLY A 13 -8.12 11.17 -1.57
C GLY A 13 -8.01 10.16 -2.68
N GLU A 14 -9.12 9.80 -3.26
CA GLU A 14 -9.29 8.61 -4.11
C GLU A 14 -8.39 8.48 -5.31
N THR A 15 -7.85 9.57 -5.83
CA THR A 15 -7.09 9.55 -7.08
C THR A 15 -5.59 9.33 -6.89
N SER A 16 -5.11 9.25 -5.64
CA SER A 16 -3.68 9.16 -5.37
C SER A 16 -3.03 7.91 -5.98
N TYR A 17 -3.69 6.76 -5.92
CA TYR A 17 -3.14 5.52 -6.48
C TYR A 17 -3.33 5.43 -7.99
N ASP A 18 -4.33 6.09 -8.55
CA ASP A 18 -4.53 6.15 -10.01
C ASP A 18 -3.44 6.95 -10.69
N ARG A 19 -2.81 7.87 -9.94
CA ARG A 19 -1.76 8.75 -10.43
C ARG A 19 -0.34 8.31 -10.12
N ILE A 20 -0.14 7.07 -9.69
CA ILE A 20 1.20 6.58 -9.35
C ILE A 20 2.17 6.69 -10.53
N ASN A 21 1.67 6.50 -11.75
CA ASN A 21 2.48 6.58 -12.97
C ASN A 21 2.21 7.85 -13.79
N ASP A 22 1.40 8.78 -13.29
CA ASP A 22 0.98 9.97 -14.00
C ASP A 22 1.62 11.21 -13.38
N TYR A 23 2.85 11.49 -13.80
CA TYR A 23 3.60 12.64 -13.32
C TYR A 23 4.37 13.31 -14.45
N GLY A 24 4.51 14.64 -14.37
CA GLY A 24 5.23 15.43 -15.35
C GLY A 24 6.73 15.47 -15.14
N ALA A 25 7.21 15.21 -13.93
CA ALA A 25 8.62 15.24 -13.60
C ALA A 25 8.90 14.35 -12.40
N VAL A 26 10.13 13.84 -12.32
CA VAL A 26 10.60 13.04 -11.18
C VAL A 26 11.80 13.74 -10.57
N ARG A 27 11.75 13.92 -9.25
CA ARG A 27 12.84 14.50 -8.48
C ARG A 27 13.45 13.41 -7.59
N ILE A 28 14.74 13.23 -7.71
CA ILE A 28 15.48 12.27 -6.90
C ILE A 28 16.17 13.03 -5.77
N SER A 29 15.92 12.64 -4.56
CA SER A 29 16.52 13.26 -3.38
C SER A 29 16.66 12.23 -2.26
N LEU A 30 17.45 12.57 -1.24
CA LEU A 30 17.59 11.74 -0.07
C LEU A 30 16.38 11.93 0.84
N ALA A 31 15.83 10.82 1.34
CA ALA A 31 14.75 10.85 2.32
C ALA A 31 15.32 10.75 3.73
N SER A 32 14.80 11.55 4.66
CA SER A 32 15.14 11.44 6.07
C SER A 32 14.39 10.26 6.70
N PRO A 33 14.86 9.74 7.86
CA PRO A 33 14.08 8.73 8.58
C PRO A 33 12.67 9.18 8.92
N HIS A 34 12.49 10.46 9.21
CA HIS A 34 11.17 11.04 9.46
C HIS A 34 10.26 10.97 8.23
N ASP A 35 10.78 11.28 7.05
CA ASP A 35 10.03 11.18 5.80
C ASP A 35 9.58 9.74 5.54
N ILE A 36 10.50 8.78 5.72
CA ILE A 36 10.20 7.38 5.51
C ILE A 36 9.11 6.91 6.47
N ARG A 37 9.18 7.30 7.73
CA ARG A 37 8.14 6.96 8.71
C ARG A 37 6.79 7.56 8.37
N SER A 38 6.77 8.79 7.88
CA SER A 38 5.53 9.46 7.50
C SER A 38 4.85 8.80 6.30
N TRP A 39 5.62 8.17 5.42
CA TRP A 39 5.08 7.46 4.25
C TRP A 39 4.67 6.02 4.56
N SER A 40 5.15 5.46 5.66
CA SER A 40 4.97 4.05 5.99
C SER A 40 3.61 3.75 6.59
N PHE A 41 3.15 2.52 6.36
CA PHE A 41 1.89 2.01 6.91
C PHE A 41 2.10 0.88 7.91
N GLY A 42 3.31 0.72 8.40
CA GLY A 42 3.63 -0.29 9.39
C GLY A 42 5.08 -0.68 9.35
N GLU A 43 5.47 -1.55 10.26
CA GLU A 43 6.84 -2.04 10.40
C GLU A 43 6.94 -3.47 9.93
N VAL A 44 7.96 -3.76 9.12
CA VAL A 44 8.29 -5.12 8.72
C VAL A 44 9.04 -5.77 9.88
N LYS A 45 8.45 -6.78 10.50
CA LYS A 45 9.01 -7.45 11.67
C LYS A 45 9.71 -8.76 11.36
N LYS A 46 9.44 -9.34 10.18
CA LYS A 46 9.98 -10.65 9.79
C LYS A 46 10.69 -10.55 8.44
N PRO A 47 11.78 -11.30 8.23
CA PRO A 47 12.46 -11.32 6.95
C PRO A 47 11.76 -12.17 5.89
N GLU A 48 10.66 -12.80 6.24
CA GLU A 48 9.91 -13.68 5.35
C GLU A 48 9.25 -12.89 4.23
N THR A 49 9.14 -13.51 3.06
CA THR A 49 8.52 -12.90 1.89
C THR A 49 7.16 -13.49 1.61
N ILE A 50 7.12 -14.69 1.04
CA ILE A 50 5.90 -15.39 0.70
C ILE A 50 5.93 -16.80 1.27
N ASN A 51 4.76 -17.40 1.45
CA ASN A 51 4.66 -18.81 1.80
C ASN A 51 4.89 -19.63 0.54
N TYR A 52 5.91 -20.49 0.55
CA TYR A 52 6.28 -21.28 -0.63
C TYR A 52 5.20 -22.30 -1.04
N ARG A 53 4.29 -22.66 -0.14
CA ARG A 53 3.21 -23.60 -0.43
C ARG A 53 2.01 -22.93 -1.08
N THR A 54 1.62 -21.76 -0.55
CA THR A 54 0.42 -21.05 -0.98
C THR A 54 0.72 -19.86 -1.89
N TYR A 55 1.99 -19.45 -2.00
CA TYR A 55 2.44 -18.26 -2.72
C TYR A 55 1.81 -16.96 -2.21
N ARG A 56 1.32 -16.97 -0.99
CA ARG A 56 0.75 -15.77 -0.37
C ARG A 56 1.78 -15.03 0.46
N PRO A 57 1.70 -13.70 0.50
CA PRO A 57 2.60 -12.90 1.34
C PRO A 57 2.45 -13.27 2.82
N GLU A 58 3.58 -13.42 3.48
CA GLU A 58 3.61 -13.69 4.91
C GLU A 58 3.25 -12.44 5.71
N LYS A 59 2.47 -12.62 6.77
CA LYS A 59 2.09 -11.53 7.66
C LYS A 59 3.31 -10.92 8.33
N ASP A 60 3.37 -9.59 8.36
CA ASP A 60 4.47 -8.79 8.91
C ASP A 60 5.81 -8.99 8.20
N GLY A 61 5.82 -9.64 7.03
CA GLY A 61 7.00 -9.85 6.22
C GLY A 61 7.21 -8.76 5.17
N LEU A 62 8.17 -9.00 4.29
CA LEU A 62 8.56 -8.03 3.26
C LEU A 62 7.51 -7.78 2.18
N PHE A 63 6.51 -8.65 2.07
CA PHE A 63 5.40 -8.48 1.13
C PHE A 63 4.03 -8.43 1.82
N CYS A 64 4.00 -8.15 3.11
CA CYS A 64 2.78 -8.13 3.91
C CYS A 64 1.72 -7.22 3.29
N GLU A 65 0.53 -7.76 3.06
CA GLU A 65 -0.58 -6.99 2.48
C GLU A 65 -1.11 -5.91 3.41
N ARG A 66 -1.03 -6.13 4.72
CA ARG A 66 -1.46 -5.14 5.70
C ARG A 66 -0.58 -3.89 5.66
N ILE A 67 0.73 -4.07 5.46
CA ILE A 67 1.69 -2.96 5.42
C ILE A 67 1.69 -2.29 4.05
N PHE A 68 1.75 -3.08 2.99
CA PHE A 68 1.95 -2.57 1.63
C PHE A 68 0.68 -2.43 0.81
N GLY A 69 -0.40 -3.04 1.25
CA GLY A 69 -1.65 -3.01 0.52
C GLY A 69 -2.00 -4.34 -0.12
N PRO A 70 -3.21 -4.45 -0.68
CA PRO A 70 -3.71 -5.72 -1.22
C PRO A 70 -2.94 -6.14 -2.47
N GLU A 71 -2.78 -7.44 -2.64
CA GLU A 71 -2.17 -8.02 -3.82
C GLU A 71 -3.08 -7.89 -5.04
N LYS A 72 -4.39 -7.99 -4.82
CA LYS A 72 -5.41 -7.85 -5.87
C LYS A 72 -6.21 -6.57 -5.67
N ASP A 73 -6.64 -5.98 -6.79
CA ASP A 73 -7.40 -4.75 -6.75
C ASP A 73 -8.73 -4.92 -6.01
N TRP A 74 -8.97 -4.03 -5.05
CA TRP A 74 -10.23 -3.95 -4.32
C TRP A 74 -10.61 -5.22 -3.55
N GLU A 75 -9.61 -5.97 -3.10
CA GLU A 75 -9.83 -7.16 -2.28
C GLU A 75 -8.96 -7.12 -1.03
N CYS A 76 -9.48 -7.64 0.08
CA CYS A 76 -8.64 -7.88 1.25
C CYS A 76 -7.91 -9.22 1.12
N SER A 77 -6.99 -9.51 2.04
CA SER A 77 -6.20 -10.73 2.00
C SER A 77 -7.02 -11.99 2.23
N CYS A 78 -7.94 -11.97 3.19
CA CYS A 78 -8.75 -13.14 3.54
C CYS A 78 -9.95 -13.36 2.61
N GLY A 79 -10.27 -12.39 1.75
CA GLY A 79 -11.39 -12.48 0.83
C GLY A 79 -12.74 -12.09 1.40
N LYS A 80 -12.80 -11.65 2.66
CA LYS A 80 -14.05 -11.23 3.30
C LYS A 80 -14.69 -10.05 2.57
N TYR A 81 -13.89 -9.08 2.16
CA TYR A 81 -14.34 -7.90 1.42
C TYR A 81 -13.76 -7.95 0.01
N ARG A 82 -14.65 -7.97 -0.97
CA ARG A 82 -14.29 -7.97 -2.39
C ARG A 82 -15.13 -6.97 -3.15
N GLY A 83 -14.48 -6.24 -4.05
CA GLY A 83 -15.15 -5.31 -4.95
C GLY A 83 -15.14 -3.87 -4.45
N MET A 84 -15.44 -2.97 -5.35
CA MET A 84 -15.37 -1.53 -5.10
C MET A 84 -16.40 -1.03 -4.09
N LYS A 85 -17.43 -1.81 -3.81
CA LYS A 85 -18.43 -1.43 -2.80
C LYS A 85 -17.84 -1.32 -1.39
N TYR A 86 -16.71 -1.98 -1.16
CA TYR A 86 -16.02 -1.94 0.12
C TYR A 86 -14.79 -1.02 0.10
N LYS A 87 -14.66 -0.20 -0.91
CA LYS A 87 -13.55 0.72 -1.10
C LYS A 87 -13.25 1.52 0.15
N GLY A 88 -11.99 1.52 0.57
CA GLY A 88 -11.53 2.28 1.72
C GLY A 88 -11.78 1.60 3.07
N MET A 89 -12.48 0.49 3.11
CA MET A 89 -12.70 -0.26 4.35
C MET A 89 -11.45 -1.06 4.73
N ILE A 90 -11.18 -1.11 6.02
CA ILE A 90 -10.12 -1.96 6.55
C ILE A 90 -10.76 -3.24 7.04
N CYS A 91 -10.30 -4.37 6.53
CA CYS A 91 -10.83 -5.66 6.94
C CYS A 91 -10.55 -5.90 8.43
N ASP A 92 -11.60 -6.18 9.19
CA ASP A 92 -11.48 -6.45 10.61
C ASP A 92 -10.82 -7.81 10.91
N ARG A 93 -10.73 -8.68 9.89
CA ARG A 93 -10.16 -10.01 10.03
C ARG A 93 -8.68 -10.07 9.66
N CYS A 94 -8.28 -9.50 8.52
CA CYS A 94 -6.90 -9.55 8.05
C CYS A 94 -6.17 -8.22 8.16
N GLY A 95 -6.87 -7.12 8.42
CA GLY A 95 -6.28 -5.80 8.56
C GLY A 95 -5.87 -5.12 7.28
N VAL A 96 -6.22 -5.70 6.13
CA VAL A 96 -5.88 -5.14 4.82
C VAL A 96 -6.93 -4.14 4.38
N LYS A 97 -6.50 -2.96 3.97
CA LYS A 97 -7.41 -1.95 3.44
C LYS A 97 -7.80 -2.29 2.00
N VAL A 98 -9.08 -2.23 1.72
CA VAL A 98 -9.61 -2.49 0.37
C VAL A 98 -9.29 -1.29 -0.52
N THR A 99 -8.30 -1.43 -1.38
CA THR A 99 -7.84 -0.38 -2.27
C THR A 99 -7.21 -1.01 -3.51
N HIS A 100 -6.75 -0.15 -4.44
CA HIS A 100 -6.08 -0.61 -5.64
C HIS A 100 -4.70 -1.19 -5.31
N SER A 101 -4.30 -2.26 -5.99
CA SER A 101 -3.01 -2.92 -5.75
C SER A 101 -1.80 -2.04 -6.05
N ARG A 102 -1.97 -0.99 -6.86
CA ARG A 102 -0.91 -0.04 -7.18
C ARG A 102 -0.34 0.70 -5.97
N VAL A 103 -1.10 0.77 -4.87
CA VAL A 103 -0.60 1.39 -3.64
C VAL A 103 0.64 0.69 -3.10
N ARG A 104 0.85 -0.57 -3.45
CA ARG A 104 2.06 -1.30 -3.07
C ARG A 104 3.33 -0.67 -3.63
N ARG A 105 3.25 -0.04 -4.78
CA ARG A 105 4.37 0.68 -5.40
C ARG A 105 4.66 2.01 -4.72
N LYS A 106 3.67 2.57 -4.05
CA LYS A 106 3.79 3.84 -3.34
C LYS A 106 4.29 3.64 -1.92
N ARG A 107 3.93 2.55 -1.27
CA ARG A 107 4.27 2.23 0.09
C ARG A 107 5.56 1.42 0.18
#